data_b91bccde792bcb774adf5598ecd582b1
#
_entry.id   b91bccde792bcb774adf5598ecd582b1
#
_cell.length_a   1.000
_cell.length_b   1.000
_cell.length_c   1.000
_cell.angle_alpha   90.00
_cell.angle_beta   90.00
_cell.angle_gamma   90.00
#
_symmetry.space_group_name_H-M   'P 1'
#
loop_
_entity.id
_entity.type
_entity.pdbx_description
1 polymer ?
#
loop_
_entity_poly.entity_id
_entity_poly.type
_entity_poly.pdbx_seq_one_letter_code
_entity_poly.pdbx_strand_id
1 'polypeptide(L)'
;KGWHGWKWIDFGPDGALYISEGVPCNVCDEDDPRYGTIMKLDNEKLSIYADGVRNSVGFDWHPETKEMYFTDNGRDWMGDDIPPCELNRVVNAGDHFGFPFIHGKNIPDTGYEAPKDFVFSQPVWEFQAHTAPLGIKFYDGESFPEYYKNGAFVAQHGSWNRSEKVGYRLLFMKMEEGDVVSADVFIDGWMSNETSWGR
;
A
#
# COMPACT_ATOMS: atom_id res chain seq x y z
N LYS A 1 1.88 -21.21 2.02
CA LYS A 1 2.69 -20.07 1.61
C LYS A 1 3.29 -19.44 2.85
N GLY A 2 4.61 -19.22 2.87
CA GLY A 2 5.33 -18.69 4.04
C GLY A 2 5.32 -17.17 4.16
N TRP A 3 5.08 -16.44 3.05
CA TRP A 3 5.12 -14.98 2.96
C TRP A 3 3.84 -14.44 2.35
N HIS A 4 3.42 -13.24 2.77
CA HIS A 4 2.37 -12.41 2.18
C HIS A 4 1.08 -13.19 1.83
N GLY A 5 0.66 -14.09 2.71
CA GLY A 5 -0.52 -14.94 2.51
C GLY A 5 -1.87 -14.25 2.70
N TRP A 6 -1.88 -13.08 3.30
CA TRP A 6 -3.09 -12.27 3.47
C TRP A 6 -3.42 -11.55 2.17
N LYS A 7 -4.70 -11.56 1.82
CA LYS A 7 -5.24 -10.95 0.62
C LYS A 7 -6.31 -9.95 0.98
N TRP A 8 -6.41 -8.89 0.20
CA TRP A 8 -7.59 -8.04 0.20
C TRP A 8 -8.35 -8.26 -1.08
N ILE A 9 -9.68 -8.37 -0.99
CA ILE A 9 -10.58 -8.50 -2.14
C ILE A 9 -11.76 -7.55 -1.93
N ASP A 10 -12.15 -6.85 -2.99
CA ASP A 10 -13.34 -6.00 -2.97
C ASP A 10 -13.84 -5.77 -4.40
N PHE A 11 -15.11 -5.37 -4.52
CA PHE A 11 -15.70 -4.98 -5.80
C PHE A 11 -15.43 -3.50 -6.07
N GLY A 12 -14.92 -3.20 -7.26
CA GLY A 12 -14.72 -1.83 -7.71
C GLY A 12 -16.02 -1.13 -8.12
N PRO A 13 -15.97 0.19 -8.31
CA PRO A 13 -17.11 0.98 -8.76
C PRO A 13 -17.63 0.57 -10.14
N ASP A 14 -16.85 -0.16 -10.91
CA ASP A 14 -17.19 -0.76 -12.20
C ASP A 14 -17.84 -2.16 -12.09
N GLY A 15 -17.99 -2.68 -10.87
CA GLY A 15 -18.58 -3.99 -10.57
C GLY A 15 -17.64 -5.18 -10.77
N ALA A 16 -16.37 -4.98 -11.17
CA ALA A 16 -15.37 -6.02 -11.24
C ALA A 16 -14.82 -6.37 -9.85
N LEU A 17 -14.36 -7.60 -9.66
CA LEU A 17 -13.67 -8.03 -8.44
C LEU A 17 -12.17 -7.74 -8.56
N TYR A 18 -11.61 -7.10 -7.53
CA TYR A 18 -10.19 -6.83 -7.42
C TYR A 18 -9.57 -7.68 -6.32
N ILE A 19 -8.34 -8.16 -6.54
CA ILE A 19 -7.67 -9.13 -5.68
C ILE A 19 -6.21 -8.74 -5.56
N SER A 20 -5.72 -8.42 -4.35
CA SER A 20 -4.29 -8.21 -4.13
C SER A 20 -3.56 -9.55 -4.00
N GLU A 21 -2.39 -9.69 -4.65
CA GLU A 21 -1.54 -10.88 -4.57
C GLU A 21 -0.10 -10.48 -4.29
N GLY A 22 0.32 -10.55 -3.02
CA GLY A 22 1.69 -10.25 -2.62
C GLY A 22 2.69 -11.33 -3.09
N VAL A 23 3.96 -10.95 -3.21
CA VAL A 23 5.03 -11.89 -3.60
C VAL A 23 5.30 -12.94 -2.53
N PRO A 24 5.75 -14.16 -2.88
CA PRO A 24 5.95 -15.27 -1.93
C PRO A 24 7.29 -15.20 -1.17
N CYS A 25 7.92 -14.05 -1.12
CA CYS A 25 9.28 -13.83 -0.61
C CYS A 25 9.44 -12.43 0.00
N ASN A 26 10.60 -12.12 0.57
CA ASN A 26 10.92 -10.74 0.95
C ASN A 26 11.14 -9.86 -0.28
N VAL A 27 12.01 -10.32 -1.19
CA VAL A 27 12.26 -9.69 -2.51
C VAL A 27 12.50 -10.81 -3.51
N CYS A 28 11.77 -10.83 -4.58
CA CYS A 28 11.95 -11.74 -5.71
C CYS A 28 11.28 -11.17 -6.95
N ASP A 29 11.77 -11.62 -8.08
CA ASP A 29 11.13 -11.48 -9.38
C ASP A 29 10.58 -12.86 -9.74
N GLU A 30 9.26 -12.98 -9.78
CA GLU A 30 8.58 -14.28 -9.93
C GLU A 30 8.15 -14.51 -11.38
N ASP A 31 8.36 -15.73 -11.87
CA ASP A 31 7.94 -16.11 -13.23
C ASP A 31 6.40 -16.14 -13.39
N ASP A 32 5.66 -16.34 -12.31
CA ASP A 32 4.19 -16.29 -12.34
C ASP A 32 3.72 -14.84 -12.24
N PRO A 33 3.17 -14.27 -13.31
CA PRO A 33 2.83 -12.84 -13.39
C PRO A 33 1.67 -12.43 -12.48
N ARG A 34 1.10 -13.35 -11.70
CA ARG A 34 0.07 -13.01 -10.71
C ARG A 34 0.65 -12.50 -9.41
N TYR A 35 1.91 -12.86 -9.09
CA TYR A 35 2.55 -12.36 -7.88
C TYR A 35 2.99 -10.89 -8.03
N GLY A 36 2.92 -10.17 -6.93
CA GLY A 36 3.31 -8.76 -6.92
C GLY A 36 2.34 -7.86 -7.66
N THR A 37 1.04 -8.16 -7.61
CA THR A 37 0.02 -7.45 -8.39
C THR A 37 -1.25 -7.17 -7.59
N ILE A 38 -2.07 -6.25 -8.14
CA ILE A 38 -3.51 -6.23 -7.90
C ILE A 38 -4.18 -6.69 -9.19
N MET A 39 -4.91 -7.79 -9.12
CA MET A 39 -5.61 -8.39 -10.25
C MET A 39 -7.04 -7.86 -10.34
N LYS A 40 -7.56 -7.74 -11.55
CA LYS A 40 -8.97 -7.44 -11.84
C LYS A 40 -9.62 -8.64 -12.52
N LEU A 41 -10.73 -9.12 -11.95
CA LEU A 41 -11.59 -10.15 -12.55
C LEU A 41 -12.89 -9.50 -13.03
N ASP A 42 -13.07 -9.46 -14.34
CA ASP A 42 -14.26 -8.92 -15.00
C ASP A 42 -14.77 -9.91 -16.06
N ASN A 43 -16.04 -10.29 -15.98
CA ASN A 43 -16.67 -11.24 -16.93
C ASN A 43 -15.80 -12.49 -17.20
N GLU A 44 -15.34 -13.16 -16.13
CA GLU A 44 -14.47 -14.35 -16.17
C GLU A 44 -13.05 -14.10 -16.73
N LYS A 45 -12.72 -12.84 -17.09
CA LYS A 45 -11.38 -12.46 -17.55
C LYS A 45 -10.58 -11.89 -16.41
N LEU A 46 -9.46 -12.54 -16.09
CA LEU A 46 -8.48 -12.07 -15.13
C LEU A 46 -7.40 -11.25 -15.86
N SER A 47 -7.08 -10.07 -15.33
CA SER A 47 -6.04 -9.18 -15.87
C SER A 47 -5.28 -8.47 -14.74
N ILE A 48 -4.04 -8.07 -15.00
CA ILE A 48 -3.27 -7.24 -14.07
C ILE A 48 -3.84 -5.82 -14.11
N TYR A 49 -4.14 -5.28 -12.94
CA TYR A 49 -4.62 -3.91 -12.77
C TYR A 49 -3.54 -2.97 -12.22
N ALA A 50 -2.72 -3.45 -11.29
CA ALA A 50 -1.51 -2.79 -10.83
C ALA A 50 -0.39 -3.85 -10.73
N ASP A 51 0.80 -3.52 -11.20
CA ASP A 51 1.97 -4.39 -11.23
C ASP A 51 3.12 -3.83 -10.37
N GLY A 52 4.10 -4.65 -10.04
CA GLY A 52 5.22 -4.22 -9.21
C GLY A 52 4.81 -3.82 -7.80
N VAL A 53 3.86 -4.53 -7.21
CA VAL A 53 3.33 -4.38 -5.86
C VAL A 53 3.90 -5.46 -4.96
N ARG A 54 4.64 -5.09 -3.91
CA ARG A 54 5.26 -6.11 -3.05
C ARG A 54 4.27 -6.86 -2.18
N ASN A 55 3.50 -6.15 -1.37
CA ASN A 55 2.55 -6.73 -0.41
C ASN A 55 1.47 -5.73 -0.03
N SER A 56 0.51 -5.53 -0.91
CA SER A 56 -0.70 -4.77 -0.59
C SER A 56 -1.71 -5.64 0.14
N VAL A 57 -2.20 -5.18 1.27
CA VAL A 57 -3.25 -5.83 2.08
C VAL A 57 -4.44 -4.90 2.26
N GLY A 58 -4.51 -3.83 1.52
CA GLY A 58 -5.64 -2.90 1.54
C GLY A 58 -5.64 -1.97 0.34
N PHE A 59 -6.79 -1.86 -0.28
CA PHE A 59 -7.09 -0.86 -1.29
C PHE A 59 -8.53 -0.37 -1.14
N ASP A 60 -8.78 0.83 -1.62
CA ASP A 60 -10.12 1.43 -1.68
C ASP A 60 -10.17 2.45 -2.81
N TRP A 61 -11.37 2.87 -3.18
CA TRP A 61 -11.60 3.83 -4.25
C TRP A 61 -11.97 5.20 -3.70
N HIS A 62 -11.31 6.23 -4.25
CA HIS A 62 -11.67 7.61 -3.90
C HIS A 62 -13.14 7.87 -4.26
N PRO A 63 -13.95 8.45 -3.34
CA PRO A 63 -15.41 8.55 -3.52
C PRO A 63 -15.85 9.32 -4.75
N GLU A 64 -15.09 10.34 -5.18
CA GLU A 64 -15.42 11.20 -6.33
C GLU A 64 -14.74 10.72 -7.61
N THR A 65 -13.41 10.55 -7.61
CA THR A 65 -12.65 10.23 -8.83
C THR A 65 -12.78 8.79 -9.26
N LYS A 66 -13.17 7.88 -8.32
CA LYS A 66 -13.24 6.43 -8.51
C LYS A 66 -11.89 5.78 -8.83
N GLU A 67 -10.79 6.49 -8.63
CA GLU A 67 -9.45 5.93 -8.74
C GLU A 67 -9.14 5.05 -7.52
N MET A 68 -8.43 3.96 -7.75
CA MET A 68 -7.98 3.08 -6.68
C MET A 68 -6.74 3.66 -5.99
N TYR A 69 -6.75 3.59 -4.66
CA TYR A 69 -5.56 3.77 -3.83
C TYR A 69 -5.29 2.49 -3.06
N PHE A 70 -4.03 2.14 -2.92
CA PHE A 70 -3.62 0.96 -2.17
C PHE A 70 -2.38 1.23 -1.32
N THR A 71 -2.32 0.56 -0.17
CA THR A 71 -1.13 0.56 0.68
C THR A 71 -0.19 -0.55 0.25
N ASP A 72 1.12 -0.31 0.28
CA ASP A 72 2.12 -1.35 0.03
C ASP A 72 3.20 -1.36 1.12
N ASN A 73 3.56 -2.56 1.56
CA ASN A 73 4.58 -2.75 2.58
C ASN A 73 5.95 -2.87 1.94
N GLY A 74 6.87 -1.96 2.30
CA GLY A 74 8.27 -2.00 1.89
C GLY A 74 8.99 -3.28 2.33
N ARG A 75 10.05 -3.65 1.60
CA ARG A 75 10.85 -4.84 1.92
C ARG A 75 11.57 -4.73 3.27
N ASP A 76 11.91 -5.88 3.84
CA ASP A 76 12.71 -5.97 5.04
C ASP A 76 14.22 -5.95 4.74
N TRP A 77 15.03 -5.68 5.78
CA TRP A 77 16.49 -5.81 5.84
C TRP A 77 17.28 -4.84 4.96
N MET A 78 16.81 -3.61 4.86
CA MET A 78 17.59 -2.47 4.37
C MET A 78 17.95 -1.46 5.47
N GLY A 79 17.67 -1.79 6.74
CA GLY A 79 17.85 -0.92 7.90
C GLY A 79 16.53 -0.41 8.47
N ASP A 80 16.62 0.46 9.47
CA ASP A 80 15.44 0.95 10.20
C ASP A 80 14.62 1.96 9.39
N ASP A 81 15.27 2.78 8.56
CA ASP A 81 14.65 3.96 7.96
C ASP A 81 14.36 3.82 6.47
N ILE A 82 14.76 2.71 5.85
CA ILE A 82 14.51 2.40 4.44
C ILE A 82 14.16 0.92 4.22
N PRO A 83 13.38 0.62 3.15
CA PRO A 83 12.60 1.56 2.37
C PRO A 83 11.33 1.99 3.10
N PRO A 84 10.68 3.08 2.69
CA PRO A 84 9.37 3.45 3.19
C PRO A 84 8.32 2.40 2.84
N CYS A 85 7.22 2.38 3.57
CA CYS A 85 5.97 1.82 3.07
C CYS A 85 5.23 2.88 2.26
N GLU A 86 4.29 2.47 1.40
CA GLU A 86 3.75 3.35 0.37
C GLU A 86 2.22 3.46 0.41
N LEU A 87 1.71 4.63 0.03
CA LEU A 87 0.36 4.79 -0.50
C LEU A 87 0.49 5.09 -1.99
N ASN A 88 -0.10 4.25 -2.80
CA ASN A 88 -0.06 4.31 -4.25
C ASN A 88 -1.43 4.66 -4.83
N ARG A 89 -1.46 5.34 -5.97
CA ARG A 89 -2.66 5.68 -6.75
C ARG A 89 -2.56 5.08 -8.14
N VAL A 90 -3.54 4.30 -8.53
CA VAL A 90 -3.62 3.75 -9.89
C VAL A 90 -4.32 4.75 -10.80
N VAL A 91 -3.57 5.32 -11.73
CA VAL A 91 -4.08 6.25 -12.74
C VAL A 91 -4.49 5.49 -14.00
N ASN A 92 -3.67 4.51 -14.42
CA ASN A 92 -3.98 3.66 -15.56
C ASN A 92 -3.89 2.18 -15.18
N ALA A 93 -4.82 1.38 -15.65
CA ALA A 93 -4.74 -0.07 -15.51
C ALA A 93 -3.44 -0.60 -16.15
N GLY A 94 -2.69 -1.38 -15.38
CA GLY A 94 -1.39 -1.92 -15.79
C GLY A 94 -0.19 -1.05 -15.41
N ASP A 95 -0.39 0.08 -14.70
CA ASP A 95 0.71 0.85 -14.13
C ASP A 95 1.58 -0.05 -13.23
N HIS A 96 2.91 0.15 -13.31
CA HIS A 96 3.91 -0.56 -12.50
C HIS A 96 4.37 0.33 -11.34
N PHE A 97 4.48 -0.22 -10.11
CA PHE A 97 4.75 0.53 -8.89
C PHE A 97 6.16 0.31 -8.31
N GLY A 98 7.08 -0.22 -9.11
CA GLY A 98 8.53 -0.21 -8.85
C GLY A 98 9.11 -1.52 -8.37
N PHE A 99 8.43 -2.32 -7.54
CA PHE A 99 8.96 -3.57 -7.01
C PHE A 99 9.23 -4.61 -8.13
N PRO A 100 10.34 -5.37 -8.13
CA PRO A 100 11.38 -5.43 -7.09
C PRO A 100 12.52 -4.43 -7.26
N PHE A 101 12.51 -3.57 -8.25
CA PHE A 101 13.65 -2.77 -8.70
C PHE A 101 13.84 -1.47 -7.94
N ILE A 102 12.74 -0.79 -7.66
CA ILE A 102 12.72 0.53 -7.00
C ILE A 102 11.72 0.48 -5.85
N HIS A 103 12.07 1.09 -4.72
CA HIS A 103 11.22 1.25 -3.55
C HIS A 103 10.99 2.74 -3.27
N GLY A 104 9.79 3.09 -2.82
CA GLY A 104 9.41 4.48 -2.64
C GLY A 104 9.56 5.27 -3.94
N LYS A 105 9.92 6.53 -3.82
CA LYS A 105 10.06 7.41 -4.99
C LYS A 105 11.31 7.14 -5.81
N ASN A 106 12.41 6.65 -5.20
CA ASN A 106 13.69 6.55 -5.92
C ASN A 106 14.78 5.70 -5.22
N ILE A 107 14.42 4.77 -4.34
CA ILE A 107 15.40 3.92 -3.65
C ILE A 107 15.61 2.65 -4.48
N PRO A 108 16.76 2.46 -5.16
CA PRO A 108 16.99 1.25 -5.92
C PRO A 108 17.18 0.05 -4.98
N ASP A 109 16.71 -1.11 -5.43
CA ASP A 109 16.99 -2.36 -4.73
C ASP A 109 18.48 -2.71 -4.84
N THR A 110 19.01 -3.39 -3.83
CA THR A 110 20.43 -3.78 -3.78
C THR A 110 20.77 -5.06 -4.56
N GLY A 111 19.76 -5.83 -4.94
CA GLY A 111 19.90 -7.12 -5.61
C GLY A 111 19.19 -7.22 -6.97
N TYR A 112 18.35 -6.25 -7.31
CA TYR A 112 17.57 -6.24 -8.54
C TYR A 112 17.79 -4.91 -9.28
N GLU A 113 18.37 -5.00 -10.46
CA GLU A 113 18.60 -3.83 -11.32
C GLU A 113 17.37 -3.59 -12.21
N ALA A 114 16.90 -2.36 -12.24
CA ALA A 114 15.77 -1.99 -13.10
C ALA A 114 16.15 -2.17 -14.59
N PRO A 115 15.21 -2.67 -15.43
CA PRO A 115 15.39 -2.71 -16.86
C PRO A 115 15.74 -1.33 -17.44
N LYS A 116 16.46 -1.31 -18.56
CA LYS A 116 16.76 -0.07 -19.25
C LYS A 116 15.45 0.64 -19.63
N ASP A 117 15.40 1.95 -19.40
CA ASP A 117 14.24 2.79 -19.68
C ASP A 117 12.98 2.41 -18.87
N PHE A 118 13.19 1.78 -17.68
CA PHE A 118 12.11 1.40 -16.77
C PHE A 118 11.33 2.62 -16.29
N VAL A 119 10.01 2.54 -16.42
CA VAL A 119 9.07 3.58 -15.95
C VAL A 119 8.15 2.96 -14.90
N PHE A 120 7.95 3.68 -13.82
CA PHE A 120 7.04 3.29 -12.76
C PHE A 120 6.28 4.50 -12.20
N SER A 121 5.11 4.25 -11.62
CA SER A 121 4.30 5.22 -10.92
C SER A 121 4.85 5.40 -9.50
N GLN A 122 5.18 6.64 -9.14
CA GLN A 122 5.66 6.95 -7.79
C GLN A 122 4.52 6.95 -6.78
N PRO A 123 4.79 6.58 -5.51
CA PRO A 123 3.80 6.69 -4.45
C PRO A 123 3.35 8.13 -4.23
N VAL A 124 2.06 8.32 -3.97
CA VAL A 124 1.49 9.62 -3.58
C VAL A 124 1.86 9.99 -2.14
N TRP A 125 2.23 8.99 -1.33
CA TRP A 125 2.74 9.17 0.02
C TRP A 125 3.72 8.08 0.42
N GLU A 126 4.79 8.48 1.12
CA GLU A 126 5.73 7.56 1.75
C GLU A 126 5.52 7.57 3.27
N PHE A 127 5.10 6.41 3.80
CA PHE A 127 5.04 6.22 5.25
C PHE A 127 6.43 5.92 5.80
N GLN A 128 6.62 6.19 7.08
CA GLN A 128 7.82 5.74 7.79
C GLN A 128 8.05 4.25 7.54
N ALA A 129 9.33 3.87 7.33
CA ALA A 129 9.72 2.50 7.07
C ALA A 129 9.19 1.52 8.13
N HIS A 130 8.73 0.37 7.68
CA HIS A 130 8.26 -0.76 8.49
C HIS A 130 6.97 -0.52 9.32
N THR A 131 6.24 0.58 9.10
CA THR A 131 4.99 0.83 9.85
C THR A 131 3.85 -0.11 9.49
N ALA A 132 4.00 -0.89 8.43
CA ALA A 132 3.02 -1.84 7.90
C ALA A 132 1.61 -1.22 7.75
N PRO A 133 1.41 -0.29 6.82
CA PRO A 133 0.07 0.22 6.48
C PRO A 133 -0.70 -0.89 5.77
N LEU A 134 -1.72 -1.45 6.42
CA LEU A 134 -2.47 -2.58 5.88
C LEU A 134 -3.82 -2.14 5.32
N GLY A 135 -4.70 -1.62 6.17
CA GLY A 135 -6.03 -1.21 5.75
C GLY A 135 -6.08 0.24 5.31
N ILE A 136 -6.83 0.51 4.26
CA ILE A 136 -7.21 1.86 3.84
C ILE A 136 -8.71 1.94 3.64
N LYS A 137 -9.33 3.05 4.04
CA LYS A 137 -10.73 3.34 3.78
C LYS A 137 -10.95 4.82 3.57
N PHE A 138 -11.49 5.19 2.43
CA PHE A 138 -11.98 6.54 2.19
C PHE A 138 -13.26 6.82 2.97
N TYR A 139 -13.38 8.05 3.46
CA TYR A 139 -14.55 8.48 4.20
C TYR A 139 -15.49 9.27 3.30
N ASP A 140 -16.68 8.72 3.06
CA ASP A 140 -17.77 9.34 2.32
C ASP A 140 -19.04 9.56 3.19
N GLY A 141 -18.91 9.26 4.50
CA GLY A 141 -20.02 9.37 5.46
C GLY A 141 -20.35 10.81 5.85
N GLU A 142 -21.37 10.96 6.72
CA GLU A 142 -21.88 12.24 7.20
C GLU A 142 -21.71 12.42 8.73
N SER A 143 -21.12 11.42 9.42
CA SER A 143 -21.01 11.45 10.89
C SER A 143 -19.81 12.26 11.39
N PHE A 144 -18.73 12.35 10.61
CA PHE A 144 -17.58 13.15 10.95
C PHE A 144 -17.67 14.54 10.32
N PRO A 145 -16.95 15.54 10.87
CA PRO A 145 -16.87 16.87 10.27
C PRO A 145 -16.44 16.84 8.79
N GLU A 146 -16.86 17.86 8.04
CA GLU A 146 -16.53 18.04 6.61
C GLU A 146 -15.03 17.91 6.29
N TYR A 147 -14.18 18.29 7.23
CA TYR A 147 -12.72 18.14 7.12
C TYR A 147 -12.26 16.73 6.74
N TYR A 148 -13.01 15.69 7.16
CA TYR A 148 -12.67 14.28 6.91
C TYR A 148 -13.21 13.75 5.58
N LYS A 149 -14.13 14.47 4.94
CA LYS A 149 -14.78 13.99 3.73
C LYS A 149 -13.79 13.83 2.58
N ASN A 150 -13.92 12.71 1.86
CA ASN A 150 -13.01 12.29 0.77
C ASN A 150 -11.55 12.08 1.20
N GLY A 151 -11.21 12.19 2.47
CA GLY A 151 -9.93 11.76 3.01
C GLY A 151 -9.92 10.25 3.28
N ALA A 152 -8.74 9.69 3.51
CA ALA A 152 -8.56 8.27 3.76
C ALA A 152 -8.08 8.00 5.19
N PHE A 153 -8.62 6.97 5.82
CA PHE A 153 -8.06 6.40 7.04
C PHE A 153 -7.15 5.24 6.69
N VAL A 154 -5.94 5.23 7.27
CA VAL A 154 -4.94 4.17 7.03
C VAL A 154 -4.52 3.56 8.36
N ALA A 155 -4.71 2.25 8.48
CA ALA A 155 -4.33 1.49 9.66
C ALA A 155 -2.88 1.01 9.56
N GLN A 156 -2.01 1.53 10.43
CA GLN A 156 -0.64 1.08 10.59
C GLN A 156 -0.59 -0.03 11.65
N HIS A 157 -0.39 -1.28 11.18
CA HIS A 157 -0.30 -2.46 12.04
C HIS A 157 0.90 -2.42 13.00
N GLY A 158 1.99 -1.77 12.61
CA GLY A 158 3.20 -1.59 13.39
C GLY A 158 4.37 -2.47 12.96
N SER A 159 5.56 -2.02 13.32
CA SER A 159 6.83 -2.59 12.86
C SER A 159 7.21 -3.88 13.60
N TRP A 160 7.93 -4.77 12.89
CA TRP A 160 8.64 -5.90 13.48
C TRP A 160 10.15 -5.86 13.14
N ASN A 161 10.50 -5.37 11.95
CA ASN A 161 11.87 -5.31 11.43
C ASN A 161 12.45 -3.89 11.65
N ARG A 162 12.52 -3.46 12.90
CA ARG A 162 13.04 -2.16 13.29
C ARG A 162 13.57 -2.21 14.72
N SER A 163 14.65 -1.49 15.02
CA SER A 163 15.26 -1.41 16.36
C SER A 163 14.29 -0.80 17.37
N GLU A 164 13.63 0.31 17.00
CA GLU A 164 12.56 0.92 17.78
C GLU A 164 11.23 0.73 17.07
N LYS A 165 10.19 0.30 17.80
CA LYS A 165 8.87 0.06 17.24
C LYS A 165 8.17 1.34 16.84
N VAL A 166 7.50 1.29 15.69
CA VAL A 166 6.71 2.41 15.14
C VAL A 166 5.42 1.91 14.52
N GLY A 167 4.46 2.81 14.31
CA GLY A 167 3.14 2.47 13.79
C GLY A 167 2.16 2.23 14.92
N TYR A 168 1.37 1.15 14.88
CA TYR A 168 0.34 0.79 15.87
C TYR A 168 -0.68 1.91 16.09
N ARG A 169 -1.16 2.50 14.99
CA ARG A 169 -2.04 3.68 15.01
C ARG A 169 -2.91 3.74 13.77
N LEU A 170 -3.93 4.56 13.83
CA LEU A 170 -4.75 4.96 12.69
C LEU A 170 -4.36 6.38 12.26
N LEU A 171 -4.04 6.54 11.00
CA LEU A 171 -3.80 7.84 10.38
C LEU A 171 -5.05 8.32 9.64
N PHE A 172 -5.23 9.64 9.62
CA PHE A 172 -6.08 10.31 8.66
C PHE A 172 -5.21 11.00 7.60
N MET A 173 -5.47 10.70 6.34
CA MET A 173 -4.79 11.25 5.18
C MET A 173 -5.73 12.25 4.51
N LYS A 174 -5.39 13.55 4.58
CA LYS A 174 -6.15 14.57 3.86
C LYS A 174 -5.74 14.56 2.40
N MET A 175 -6.74 14.51 1.52
CA MET A 175 -6.56 14.46 0.08
C MET A 175 -6.97 15.78 -0.57
N GLU A 176 -6.19 16.25 -1.55
CA GLU A 176 -6.53 17.37 -2.42
C GLU A 176 -6.05 17.05 -3.85
N GLU A 177 -6.93 17.16 -4.84
CA GLU A 177 -6.64 16.91 -6.27
C GLU A 177 -5.96 15.55 -6.55
N GLY A 178 -6.21 14.56 -5.70
CA GLY A 178 -5.66 13.20 -5.84
C GLY A 178 -4.32 12.97 -5.13
N ASP A 179 -3.74 14.00 -4.52
CA ASP A 179 -2.51 13.90 -3.74
C ASP A 179 -2.81 13.98 -2.23
N VAL A 180 -1.91 13.41 -1.43
CA VAL A 180 -1.96 13.54 0.02
C VAL A 180 -1.29 14.84 0.43
N VAL A 181 -2.04 15.74 1.10
CA VAL A 181 -1.53 17.02 1.57
C VAL A 181 -1.13 16.99 3.05
N SER A 182 -1.71 16.10 3.85
CA SER A 182 -1.26 15.82 5.22
C SER A 182 -1.61 14.40 5.64
N ALA A 183 -0.85 13.89 6.63
CA ALA A 183 -1.11 12.62 7.30
C ALA A 183 -0.99 12.83 8.80
N ASP A 184 -2.12 12.79 9.50
CA ASP A 184 -2.22 13.08 10.92
C ASP A 184 -2.60 11.83 11.70
N VAL A 185 -2.09 11.69 12.93
CA VAL A 185 -2.52 10.61 13.81
C VAL A 185 -3.97 10.86 14.23
N PHE A 186 -4.86 9.97 13.83
CA PHE A 186 -6.28 10.04 14.19
C PHE A 186 -6.57 9.32 15.50
N ILE A 187 -6.04 8.11 15.67
CA ILE A 187 -6.11 7.33 16.91
C ILE A 187 -4.79 6.62 17.12
N ASP A 188 -4.28 6.63 18.33
CA ASP A 188 -3.14 5.84 18.80
C ASP A 188 -3.47 5.11 20.12
N GLY A 189 -2.45 4.55 20.79
CA GLY A 189 -2.60 3.87 22.07
C GLY A 189 -2.57 2.36 21.99
N TRP A 190 -2.39 1.76 20.81
CA TRP A 190 -2.17 0.31 20.68
C TRP A 190 -0.76 -0.15 21.04
N MET A 191 0.17 0.77 21.27
CA MET A 191 1.49 0.48 21.79
C MET A 191 1.70 1.26 23.08
N SER A 192 1.81 0.56 24.21
CA SER A 192 2.06 1.19 25.51
C SER A 192 3.54 1.35 25.82
N ASN A 193 4.40 0.50 25.23
CA ASN A 193 5.87 0.54 25.32
C ASN A 193 6.46 -0.48 24.31
N GLU A 194 7.81 -0.55 24.24
CA GLU A 194 8.54 -1.44 23.33
C GLU A 194 8.26 -2.96 23.50
N THR A 195 7.64 -3.35 24.60
CA THR A 195 7.35 -4.76 24.92
C THR A 195 5.87 -5.10 25.00
N SER A 196 4.99 -4.09 24.92
CA SER A 196 3.54 -4.25 25.08
C SER A 196 2.78 -3.47 24.00
N TRP A 197 2.25 -4.19 23.02
CA TRP A 197 1.46 -3.64 21.95
C TRP A 197 0.28 -4.54 21.58
N GLY A 198 -0.81 -3.92 21.11
CA GLY A 198 -1.95 -4.58 20.50
C GLY A 198 -1.84 -4.62 18.97
N ARG A 199 -2.53 -5.57 18.38
CA ARG A 199 -2.65 -5.72 16.92
C ARG A 199 -4.10 -5.95 16.53
#